data_090cc51947a914f1cb37d1080d6aa748
#
_entry.id   090cc51947a914f1cb37d1080d6aa748
#
_cell.length_a   1.000
_cell.length_b   1.000
_cell.length_c   1.000
_cell.angle_alpha   90.00
_cell.angle_beta   90.00
_cell.angle_gamma   90.00
#
_symmetry.space_group_name_H-M   'P 1'
#
loop_
_entity.id
_entity.type
_entity.pdbx_description
1 polymer ?
#
loop_
_entity_poly.entity_id
_entity_poly.type
_entity_poly.pdbx_seq_one_letter_code
_entity_poly.pdbx_strand_id
1 'polypeptide(L)'
;VTTVVMGNCGVGFAPAAPDRQEWLVGLMEGVEDIPGSALTEGMTWDWESFPQYLDALEKLDRTVDVAAQVPHGAVRAYVIGDRGAANEAPTETEIARMSSIVEEGLKAGALGFSTSRTVLHKSVDGELVPGTTATEEELLGIGRALKRAGHGVFEIASDLLPEWNEFDWMGDLSRETGAPVTFTALESPIKQLPFTGQLQAMRDQNARGANIVAQISMRGTGLILGWRATFHPFSQRPSWKAIADMPWAEQWARLQDPDFRRTLLAEKGEPIGSDLQLIADLMESAFSMQYEMLPGFNYEPGAEQSIEQRAQATGVTPEAYVYDFMMRDGGTGMVYFPLLNYANCNLDFLEGALFSDDCVNSLS
;
A
#
# COMPACT_ATOMS: atom_id res chain seq x y z
N VAL A 1 -0.85 5.46 -21.25
CA VAL A 1 -2.04 5.14 -20.44
C VAL A 1 -3.21 5.93 -20.97
N THR A 2 -4.32 5.25 -21.26
CA THR A 2 -5.55 5.86 -21.77
C THR A 2 -6.71 5.73 -20.77
N THR A 3 -6.61 4.76 -19.87
CA THR A 3 -7.62 4.49 -18.84
C THR A 3 -6.93 4.17 -17.52
N VAL A 4 -7.46 4.69 -16.41
CA VAL A 4 -7.04 4.38 -15.05
C VAL A 4 -8.20 3.76 -14.27
N VAL A 5 -7.89 2.80 -13.39
CA VAL A 5 -8.87 2.19 -12.48
C VAL A 5 -8.53 2.56 -11.06
N MET A 6 -9.44 3.22 -10.36
CA MET A 6 -9.27 3.65 -8.98
C MET A 6 -9.84 2.61 -8.01
N GLY A 7 -9.33 2.61 -6.77
CA GLY A 7 -9.80 1.73 -5.70
C GLY A 7 -9.10 0.37 -5.69
N ASN A 8 -7.80 0.33 -5.91
CA ASN A 8 -7.01 -0.91 -6.00
C ASN A 8 -6.90 -1.68 -4.68
N CYS A 9 -6.94 -1.00 -3.54
CA CYS A 9 -6.59 -1.58 -2.23
C CYS A 9 -7.71 -1.47 -1.18
N GLY A 10 -8.96 -1.36 -1.59
CA GLY A 10 -10.08 -1.28 -0.65
C GLY A 10 -10.25 0.08 0.04
N VAL A 11 -9.48 1.08 -0.36
CA VAL A 11 -9.59 2.46 0.12
C VAL A 11 -10.19 3.35 -0.97
N GLY A 12 -11.03 4.30 -0.57
CA GLY A 12 -11.68 5.21 -1.51
C GLY A 12 -12.72 6.09 -0.82
N PHE A 13 -13.38 6.95 -1.61
CA PHE A 13 -14.21 8.03 -1.12
C PHE A 13 -15.74 7.82 -1.29
N ALA A 14 -16.16 6.59 -1.59
CA ALA A 14 -17.59 6.28 -1.74
C ALA A 14 -17.90 4.81 -1.38
N PRO A 15 -19.02 4.55 -0.66
CA PRO A 15 -20.00 5.54 -0.17
C PRO A 15 -19.42 6.41 0.97
N ALA A 16 -19.93 7.64 1.12
CA ALA A 16 -19.47 8.58 2.12
C ALA A 16 -20.65 9.27 2.82
N ALA A 17 -20.95 8.86 4.05
CA ALA A 17 -21.89 9.62 4.87
C ALA A 17 -21.30 11.01 5.18
N PRO A 18 -22.12 12.08 5.25
CA PRO A 18 -21.64 13.46 5.42
C PRO A 18 -20.73 13.67 6.66
N ASP A 19 -20.96 12.90 7.72
CA ASP A 19 -20.18 12.94 8.96
C ASP A 19 -18.92 12.06 8.91
N ARG A 20 -18.64 11.39 7.78
CA ARG A 20 -17.49 10.49 7.57
C ARG A 20 -16.50 10.97 6.52
N GLN A 21 -16.77 12.09 5.86
CA GLN A 21 -15.94 12.59 4.77
C GLN A 21 -14.50 12.90 5.24
N GLU A 22 -14.35 13.61 6.37
CA GLU A 22 -13.05 13.93 6.96
C GLU A 22 -12.29 12.66 7.40
N TRP A 23 -12.99 11.68 7.94
CA TRP A 23 -12.40 10.39 8.30
C TRP A 23 -11.88 9.63 7.08
N LEU A 24 -12.60 9.64 5.94
CA LEU A 24 -12.14 9.03 4.69
C LEU A 24 -10.90 9.74 4.13
N VAL A 25 -10.80 11.06 4.30
CA VAL A 25 -9.59 11.83 3.95
C VAL A 25 -8.40 11.35 4.79
N GLY A 26 -8.56 11.24 6.12
CA GLY A 26 -7.51 10.74 7.00
C GLY A 26 -7.10 9.29 6.73
N LEU A 27 -8.04 8.45 6.29
CA LEU A 27 -7.75 7.09 5.85
C LEU A 27 -6.87 7.09 4.59
N MET A 28 -7.23 7.88 3.57
CA MET A 28 -6.48 7.98 2.31
C MET A 28 -5.11 8.63 2.53
N GLU A 29 -5.02 9.66 3.36
CA GLU A 29 -3.76 10.31 3.71
C GLU A 29 -2.77 9.31 4.32
N GLY A 30 -3.23 8.44 5.23
CA GLY A 30 -2.38 7.46 5.87
C GLY A 30 -1.92 6.32 4.95
N VAL A 31 -2.75 5.93 3.97
CA VAL A 31 -2.45 4.83 3.05
C VAL A 31 -1.59 5.28 1.86
N GLU A 32 -1.90 6.45 1.28
CA GLU A 32 -1.30 6.92 0.03
C GLU A 32 -0.25 8.03 0.23
N ASP A 33 -0.04 8.48 1.48
CA ASP A 33 0.89 9.58 1.84
C ASP A 33 0.58 10.89 1.06
N ILE A 34 -0.72 11.12 0.76
CA ILE A 34 -1.21 12.34 0.12
C ILE A 34 -1.74 13.28 1.20
N PRO A 35 -1.19 14.52 1.34
CA PRO A 35 -1.64 15.43 2.38
C PRO A 35 -3.16 15.62 2.39
N GLY A 36 -3.81 15.45 3.55
CA GLY A 36 -5.25 15.58 3.72
C GLY A 36 -5.79 16.95 3.29
N SER A 37 -4.98 18.02 3.44
CA SER A 37 -5.31 19.36 2.94
C SER A 37 -5.46 19.40 1.42
N ALA A 38 -4.61 18.69 0.68
CA ALA A 38 -4.70 18.60 -0.78
C ALA A 38 -5.95 17.81 -1.21
N LEU A 39 -6.24 16.71 -0.51
CA LEU A 39 -7.45 15.92 -0.75
C LEU A 39 -8.71 16.74 -0.48
N THR A 40 -8.77 17.44 0.65
CA THR A 40 -9.92 18.28 1.03
C THR A 40 -10.16 19.43 0.04
N GLU A 41 -9.09 20.08 -0.46
CA GLU A 41 -9.20 21.15 -1.46
C GLU A 41 -9.67 20.62 -2.82
N GLY A 42 -9.30 19.39 -3.16
CA GLY A 42 -9.61 18.77 -4.44
C GLY A 42 -10.99 18.14 -4.55
N MET A 43 -11.70 17.91 -3.42
CA MET A 43 -12.97 17.19 -3.40
C MET A 43 -14.18 18.10 -3.10
N THR A 44 -15.25 17.95 -3.90
CA THR A 44 -16.50 18.70 -3.73
C THR A 44 -17.54 18.00 -2.87
N TRP A 45 -17.39 16.68 -2.67
CA TRP A 45 -18.33 15.83 -1.92
C TRP A 45 -19.78 15.91 -2.43
N ASP A 46 -19.96 15.96 -3.76
CA ASP A 46 -21.27 15.99 -4.39
C ASP A 46 -21.96 14.61 -4.44
N TRP A 47 -21.53 13.68 -3.59
CA TRP A 47 -22.05 12.30 -3.51
C TRP A 47 -22.12 11.80 -2.06
N GLU A 48 -23.02 10.85 -1.86
CA GLU A 48 -23.09 9.98 -0.67
C GLU A 48 -22.97 8.51 -1.09
N SER A 49 -23.70 8.08 -2.11
CA SER A 49 -23.65 6.72 -2.63
C SER A 49 -22.58 6.53 -3.71
N PHE A 50 -22.21 5.27 -3.98
CA PHE A 50 -21.24 4.96 -5.03
C PHE A 50 -21.74 5.33 -6.45
N PRO A 51 -23.02 5.10 -6.83
CA PRO A 51 -23.55 5.63 -8.09
C PRO A 51 -23.41 7.15 -8.24
N GLN A 52 -23.72 7.92 -7.20
CA GLN A 52 -23.54 9.39 -7.24
C GLN A 52 -22.05 9.78 -7.40
N TYR A 53 -21.13 8.99 -6.82
CA TYR A 53 -19.71 9.20 -7.04
C TYR A 53 -19.30 8.99 -8.49
N LEU A 54 -19.82 7.97 -9.17
CA LEU A 54 -19.61 7.77 -10.61
C LEU A 54 -20.18 8.94 -11.42
N ASP A 55 -21.39 9.43 -11.08
CA ASP A 55 -22.00 10.60 -11.71
C ASP A 55 -21.16 11.88 -11.50
N ALA A 56 -20.52 12.03 -10.34
CA ALA A 56 -19.61 13.13 -10.06
C ALA A 56 -18.33 13.03 -10.91
N LEU A 57 -17.74 11.84 -11.01
CA LEU A 57 -16.58 11.59 -11.87
C LEU A 57 -16.88 11.86 -13.35
N GLU A 58 -18.08 11.54 -13.82
CA GLU A 58 -18.46 11.78 -15.22
C GLU A 58 -18.45 13.27 -15.60
N LYS A 59 -18.72 14.15 -14.64
CA LYS A 59 -18.77 15.61 -14.84
C LYS A 59 -17.39 16.26 -14.89
N LEU A 60 -16.34 15.56 -14.48
CA LEU A 60 -14.98 16.12 -14.46
C LEU A 60 -14.34 16.08 -15.85
N ASP A 61 -13.77 17.21 -16.26
CA ASP A 61 -12.91 17.25 -17.44
C ASP A 61 -11.62 16.47 -17.17
N ARG A 62 -11.31 15.51 -18.04
CA ARG A 62 -10.14 14.64 -17.88
C ARG A 62 -9.52 14.23 -19.21
N THR A 63 -8.23 13.94 -19.17
CA THR A 63 -7.45 13.55 -20.38
C THR A 63 -7.36 12.03 -20.55
N VAL A 64 -7.78 11.26 -19.55
CA VAL A 64 -7.81 9.78 -19.57
C VAL A 64 -9.18 9.29 -19.12
N ASP A 65 -9.60 8.15 -19.59
CA ASP A 65 -10.78 7.46 -19.06
C ASP A 65 -10.52 7.02 -17.62
N VAL A 66 -11.56 7.09 -16.80
CA VAL A 66 -11.51 6.71 -15.39
C VAL A 66 -12.57 5.67 -15.11
N ALA A 67 -12.19 4.63 -14.40
CA ALA A 67 -13.09 3.65 -13.83
C ALA A 67 -12.80 3.49 -12.34
N ALA A 68 -13.72 2.91 -11.58
CA ALA A 68 -13.56 2.75 -10.15
C ALA A 68 -14.11 1.40 -9.66
N GLN A 69 -13.51 0.91 -8.59
CA GLN A 69 -13.97 -0.24 -7.82
C GLN A 69 -14.62 0.25 -6.51
N VAL A 70 -15.64 -0.48 -6.03
CA VAL A 70 -16.27 -0.18 -4.73
C VAL A 70 -15.31 -0.55 -3.61
N PRO A 71 -14.86 0.40 -2.76
CA PRO A 71 -13.85 0.14 -1.75
C PRO A 71 -14.45 -0.39 -0.45
N HIS A 72 -13.92 -1.51 0.05
CA HIS A 72 -14.41 -2.18 1.27
C HIS A 72 -14.40 -1.27 2.50
N GLY A 73 -13.31 -0.52 2.70
CA GLY A 73 -13.17 0.35 3.87
C GLY A 73 -14.28 1.40 3.98
N ALA A 74 -14.64 2.05 2.87
CA ALA A 74 -15.73 3.00 2.85
C ALA A 74 -17.10 2.33 3.06
N VAL A 75 -17.32 1.15 2.46
CA VAL A 75 -18.57 0.37 2.65
C VAL A 75 -18.76 -0.04 4.11
N ARG A 76 -17.70 -0.54 4.77
CA ARG A 76 -17.72 -0.90 6.19
C ARG A 76 -18.04 0.30 7.09
N ALA A 77 -17.35 1.42 6.88
CA ALA A 77 -17.57 2.62 7.65
C ALA A 77 -19.00 3.17 7.45
N TYR A 78 -19.54 3.09 6.23
CA TYR A 78 -20.88 3.54 5.90
C TYR A 78 -21.98 2.68 6.55
N VAL A 79 -21.80 1.35 6.59
CA VAL A 79 -22.85 0.42 7.08
C VAL A 79 -22.75 0.19 8.59
N ILE A 80 -21.54 0.07 9.14
CA ILE A 80 -21.27 -0.37 10.50
C ILE A 80 -20.82 0.81 11.39
N GLY A 81 -20.42 1.94 10.79
CA GLY A 81 -19.94 3.12 11.52
C GLY A 81 -18.62 2.87 12.24
N ASP A 82 -18.48 3.35 13.49
CA ASP A 82 -17.23 3.25 14.27
C ASP A 82 -16.78 1.81 14.50
N ARG A 83 -17.70 0.88 14.69
CA ARG A 83 -17.38 -0.55 14.82
C ARG A 83 -16.72 -1.09 13.54
N GLY A 84 -17.21 -0.66 12.37
CA GLY A 84 -16.64 -1.02 11.05
C GLY A 84 -15.25 -0.42 10.87
N ALA A 85 -15.07 0.83 11.25
CA ALA A 85 -13.77 1.51 11.26
C ALA A 85 -12.77 0.79 12.17
N ALA A 86 -13.21 0.31 13.34
CA ALA A 86 -12.39 -0.46 14.29
C ALA A 86 -12.19 -1.94 13.90
N ASN A 87 -12.57 -2.36 12.69
CA ASN A 87 -12.48 -3.76 12.24
C ASN A 87 -13.24 -4.78 13.09
N GLU A 88 -14.30 -4.38 13.82
CA GLU A 88 -15.17 -5.34 14.53
C GLU A 88 -15.95 -6.20 13.52
N ALA A 89 -16.25 -7.44 13.92
CA ALA A 89 -16.98 -8.38 13.07
C ALA A 89 -18.41 -7.85 12.75
N PRO A 90 -18.84 -7.90 11.49
CA PRO A 90 -20.19 -7.55 11.10
C PRO A 90 -21.20 -8.65 11.45
N THR A 91 -22.45 -8.27 11.60
CA THR A 91 -23.58 -9.19 11.63
C THR A 91 -23.96 -9.65 10.20
N GLU A 92 -24.70 -10.76 10.10
CA GLU A 92 -25.24 -11.21 8.79
C GLU A 92 -26.06 -10.13 8.06
N THR A 93 -26.82 -9.32 8.82
CA THR A 93 -27.61 -8.22 8.25
C THR A 93 -26.71 -7.10 7.70
N GLU A 94 -25.62 -6.79 8.40
CA GLU A 94 -24.62 -5.81 7.94
C GLU A 94 -23.88 -6.32 6.69
N ILE A 95 -23.50 -7.59 6.65
CA ILE A 95 -22.90 -8.22 5.44
C ILE A 95 -23.89 -8.13 4.27
N ALA A 96 -25.17 -8.46 4.48
CA ALA A 96 -26.19 -8.35 3.43
C ALA A 96 -26.35 -6.89 2.93
N ARG A 97 -26.26 -5.92 3.85
CA ARG A 97 -26.37 -4.49 3.50
C ARG A 97 -25.13 -4.04 2.70
N MET A 98 -23.91 -4.41 3.12
CA MET A 98 -22.68 -4.14 2.37
C MET A 98 -22.74 -4.76 0.98
N SER A 99 -23.17 -6.01 0.88
CA SER A 99 -23.35 -6.72 -0.38
C SER A 99 -24.34 -6.02 -1.33
N SER A 100 -25.41 -5.42 -0.79
CA SER A 100 -26.40 -4.67 -1.58
C SER A 100 -25.81 -3.36 -2.13
N ILE A 101 -25.00 -2.65 -1.34
CA ILE A 101 -24.30 -1.43 -1.77
C ILE A 101 -23.31 -1.74 -2.89
N VAL A 102 -22.55 -2.83 -2.77
CA VAL A 102 -21.61 -3.27 -3.82
C VAL A 102 -22.37 -3.63 -5.09
N GLU A 103 -23.49 -4.36 -4.99
CA GLU A 103 -24.34 -4.68 -6.14
C GLU A 103 -24.90 -3.42 -6.84
N GLU A 104 -25.33 -2.42 -6.06
CA GLU A 104 -25.78 -1.13 -6.58
C GLU A 104 -24.66 -0.40 -7.33
N GLY A 105 -23.45 -0.34 -6.75
CA GLY A 105 -22.29 0.24 -7.40
C GLY A 105 -21.91 -0.46 -8.71
N LEU A 106 -21.92 -1.80 -8.71
CA LEU A 106 -21.67 -2.59 -9.92
C LEU A 106 -22.69 -2.30 -11.00
N LYS A 107 -23.98 -2.30 -10.67
CA LYS A 107 -25.06 -1.97 -11.63
C LYS A 107 -24.98 -0.55 -12.17
N ALA A 108 -24.40 0.39 -11.41
CA ALA A 108 -24.15 1.76 -11.86
C ALA A 108 -22.91 1.90 -12.74
N GLY A 109 -22.05 0.88 -12.85
CA GLY A 109 -20.88 0.88 -13.72
C GLY A 109 -19.54 0.71 -13.02
N ALA A 110 -19.52 0.39 -11.73
CA ALA A 110 -18.27 0.01 -11.05
C ALA A 110 -17.64 -1.21 -11.72
N LEU A 111 -16.31 -1.21 -11.86
CA LEU A 111 -15.58 -2.34 -12.46
C LEU A 111 -15.45 -3.54 -11.52
N GLY A 112 -15.63 -3.33 -10.21
CA GLY A 112 -15.46 -4.40 -9.24
C GLY A 112 -15.59 -3.92 -7.81
N PHE A 113 -15.10 -4.75 -6.93
CA PHE A 113 -14.99 -4.49 -5.49
C PHE A 113 -13.55 -4.77 -5.06
N SER A 114 -13.01 -3.95 -4.17
CA SER A 114 -11.65 -4.12 -3.67
C SER A 114 -11.59 -4.15 -2.15
N THR A 115 -10.61 -4.89 -1.60
CA THR A 115 -10.38 -4.99 -0.15
C THR A 115 -8.91 -4.94 0.19
N SER A 116 -8.61 -4.42 1.38
CA SER A 116 -7.28 -4.43 1.98
C SER A 116 -7.19 -5.48 3.07
N ARG A 117 -6.18 -6.34 2.99
CA ARG A 117 -5.81 -7.34 4.01
C ARG A 117 -4.31 -7.28 4.27
N THR A 118 -3.81 -6.07 4.48
CA THR A 118 -2.41 -5.82 4.80
C THR A 118 -2.28 -4.92 6.02
N VAL A 119 -1.35 -5.26 6.90
CA VAL A 119 -1.02 -4.45 8.08
C VAL A 119 -0.26 -3.17 7.74
N LEU A 120 0.17 -3.02 6.48
CA LEU A 120 0.86 -1.84 6.00
C LEU A 120 -0.10 -0.66 5.75
N HIS A 121 -1.38 -0.93 5.45
CA HIS A 121 -2.36 0.11 5.21
C HIS A 121 -2.98 0.57 6.54
N LYS A 122 -2.66 1.79 6.92
CA LYS A 122 -3.12 2.43 8.16
C LYS A 122 -3.61 3.85 7.88
N SER A 123 -4.57 4.30 8.68
CA SER A 123 -4.96 5.70 8.73
C SER A 123 -3.83 6.59 9.28
N VAL A 124 -3.99 7.91 9.21
CA VAL A 124 -3.07 8.86 9.84
C VAL A 124 -2.93 8.65 11.35
N ASP A 125 -3.95 8.10 12.00
CA ASP A 125 -3.95 7.78 13.44
C ASP A 125 -3.31 6.43 13.75
N GLY A 126 -2.84 5.70 12.71
CA GLY A 126 -2.18 4.40 12.84
C GLY A 126 -3.14 3.21 12.97
N GLU A 127 -4.44 3.41 12.75
CA GLU A 127 -5.45 2.35 12.76
C GLU A 127 -5.44 1.58 11.44
N LEU A 128 -5.66 0.26 11.48
CA LEU A 128 -5.75 -0.58 10.29
C LEU A 128 -6.94 -0.18 9.42
N VAL A 129 -6.77 -0.22 8.11
CA VAL A 129 -7.87 -0.02 7.15
C VAL A 129 -9.03 -0.97 7.46
N PRO A 130 -10.29 -0.48 7.45
CA PRO A 130 -11.44 -1.34 7.66
C PRO A 130 -11.54 -2.43 6.59
N GLY A 131 -11.66 -3.68 7.05
CA GLY A 131 -11.63 -4.87 6.21
C GLY A 131 -10.34 -5.68 6.30
N THR A 132 -9.26 -5.13 6.92
CA THR A 132 -7.98 -5.84 7.08
C THR A 132 -8.16 -7.19 7.77
N THR A 133 -9.04 -7.28 8.76
CA THR A 133 -9.33 -8.52 9.51
C THR A 133 -10.69 -9.14 9.14
N ALA A 134 -11.25 -8.79 7.97
CA ALA A 134 -12.51 -9.34 7.51
C ALA A 134 -12.47 -10.87 7.44
N THR A 135 -13.54 -11.54 7.86
CA THR A 135 -13.65 -12.99 7.80
C THR A 135 -13.98 -13.46 6.37
N GLU A 136 -13.69 -14.73 6.08
CA GLU A 136 -14.12 -15.36 4.82
C GLU A 136 -15.62 -15.20 4.56
N GLU A 137 -16.45 -15.36 5.61
CA GLU A 137 -17.91 -15.21 5.53
C GLU A 137 -18.31 -13.81 5.04
N GLU A 138 -17.66 -12.77 5.56
CA GLU A 138 -17.87 -11.40 5.14
C GLU A 138 -17.48 -11.21 3.67
N LEU A 139 -16.26 -11.65 3.29
CA LEU A 139 -15.73 -11.51 1.95
C LEU A 139 -16.58 -12.26 0.90
N LEU A 140 -16.94 -13.50 1.19
CA LEU A 140 -17.83 -14.29 0.34
C LEU A 140 -19.23 -13.67 0.26
N GLY A 141 -19.77 -13.22 1.42
CA GLY A 141 -21.08 -12.57 1.49
C GLY A 141 -21.19 -11.33 0.62
N ILE A 142 -20.16 -10.47 0.67
CA ILE A 142 -20.06 -9.27 -0.17
C ILE A 142 -19.82 -9.66 -1.63
N GLY A 143 -18.88 -10.55 -1.88
CA GLY A 143 -18.48 -10.96 -3.23
C GLY A 143 -19.61 -11.58 -4.06
N ARG A 144 -20.64 -12.17 -3.42
CA ARG A 144 -21.87 -12.62 -4.10
C ARG A 144 -22.61 -11.51 -4.84
N ALA A 145 -22.32 -10.24 -4.54
CA ALA A 145 -22.83 -9.12 -5.31
C ALA A 145 -22.40 -9.17 -6.79
N LEU A 146 -21.16 -9.62 -7.06
CA LEU A 146 -20.65 -9.73 -8.44
C LEU A 146 -21.50 -10.73 -9.25
N LYS A 147 -21.87 -11.86 -8.64
CA LYS A 147 -22.76 -12.85 -9.29
C LYS A 147 -24.12 -12.24 -9.61
N ARG A 148 -24.72 -11.50 -8.70
CA ARG A 148 -26.04 -10.87 -8.91
C ARG A 148 -26.01 -9.72 -9.90
N ALA A 149 -24.89 -9.00 -9.96
CA ALA A 149 -24.68 -7.95 -10.96
C ALA A 149 -24.36 -8.55 -12.36
N GLY A 150 -23.80 -9.74 -12.41
CA GLY A 150 -23.42 -10.44 -13.63
C GLY A 150 -22.08 -9.99 -14.23
N HIS A 151 -21.33 -9.16 -13.54
CA HIS A 151 -20.00 -8.69 -13.95
C HIS A 151 -19.21 -8.19 -12.73
N GLY A 152 -17.93 -7.84 -12.96
CA GLY A 152 -17.03 -7.21 -12.01
C GLY A 152 -15.88 -8.12 -11.63
N VAL A 153 -14.86 -7.52 -11.02
CA VAL A 153 -13.65 -8.17 -10.49
C VAL A 153 -13.66 -8.04 -8.98
N PHE A 154 -13.24 -9.07 -8.27
CA PHE A 154 -12.92 -8.97 -6.84
C PHE A 154 -11.42 -8.79 -6.69
N GLU A 155 -10.98 -7.69 -6.12
CA GLU A 155 -9.58 -7.37 -5.94
C GLU A 155 -9.16 -7.37 -4.48
N ILE A 156 -7.92 -7.84 -4.23
CA ILE A 156 -7.36 -7.91 -2.89
C ILE A 156 -5.89 -7.49 -2.86
N ALA A 157 -5.58 -6.54 -1.98
CA ALA A 157 -4.23 -6.30 -1.49
C ALA A 157 -4.05 -7.08 -0.19
N SER A 158 -3.14 -8.08 -0.14
CA SER A 158 -2.96 -8.94 1.04
C SER A 158 -1.49 -9.18 1.37
N ASP A 159 -1.21 -9.36 2.66
CA ASP A 159 0.08 -9.86 3.14
C ASP A 159 0.24 -11.37 2.92
N LEU A 160 -0.83 -12.05 2.53
CA LEU A 160 -0.85 -13.49 2.30
C LEU A 160 -0.36 -14.29 3.51
N LEU A 161 -0.78 -13.87 4.72
CA LEU A 161 -0.42 -14.58 5.95
C LEU A 161 -1.01 -15.99 5.93
N PRO A 162 -0.26 -17.03 6.36
CA PRO A 162 -0.72 -18.41 6.30
C PRO A 162 -2.06 -18.66 7.01
N GLU A 163 -2.30 -17.98 8.14
CA GLU A 163 -3.52 -18.09 8.92
C GLU A 163 -4.76 -17.49 8.24
N TRP A 164 -4.59 -16.67 7.22
CA TRP A 164 -5.69 -16.06 6.47
C TRP A 164 -6.21 -16.91 5.32
N ASN A 165 -5.47 -17.96 4.95
CA ASN A 165 -5.87 -18.95 3.95
C ASN A 165 -6.42 -18.35 2.63
N GLU A 166 -5.77 -17.27 2.17
CA GLU A 166 -6.30 -16.37 1.14
C GLU A 166 -6.67 -17.09 -0.16
N PHE A 167 -5.83 -18.01 -0.63
CA PHE A 167 -6.06 -18.67 -1.92
C PHE A 167 -7.26 -19.62 -1.91
N ASP A 168 -7.63 -20.21 -0.77
CA ASP A 168 -8.75 -21.12 -0.70
C ASP A 168 -10.09 -20.36 -0.82
N TRP A 169 -10.32 -19.32 -0.01
CA TRP A 169 -11.56 -18.55 -0.12
C TRP A 169 -11.64 -17.73 -1.41
N MET A 170 -10.51 -17.22 -1.96
CA MET A 170 -10.50 -16.59 -3.29
C MET A 170 -10.93 -17.58 -4.38
N GLY A 171 -10.44 -18.82 -4.30
CA GLY A 171 -10.85 -19.90 -5.20
C GLY A 171 -12.33 -20.22 -5.08
N ASP A 172 -12.85 -20.32 -3.85
CA ASP A 172 -14.26 -20.58 -3.60
C ASP A 172 -15.16 -19.44 -4.10
N LEU A 173 -14.76 -18.19 -3.84
CA LEU A 173 -15.45 -17.01 -4.34
C LEU A 173 -15.55 -17.04 -5.88
N SER A 174 -14.42 -17.25 -6.55
CA SER A 174 -14.38 -17.27 -8.01
C SER A 174 -15.27 -18.39 -8.59
N ARG A 175 -15.20 -19.59 -8.02
CA ARG A 175 -16.06 -20.72 -8.44
C ARG A 175 -17.55 -20.47 -8.18
N GLU A 176 -17.88 -19.91 -7.00
CA GLU A 176 -19.28 -19.64 -6.64
C GLU A 176 -19.91 -18.54 -7.51
N THR A 177 -19.15 -17.50 -7.79
CA THR A 177 -19.66 -16.30 -8.47
C THR A 177 -19.46 -16.31 -9.98
N GLY A 178 -18.46 -17.04 -10.47
CA GLY A 178 -17.98 -16.97 -11.86
C GLY A 178 -17.16 -15.71 -12.14
N ALA A 179 -16.94 -14.84 -11.14
CA ALA A 179 -16.18 -13.62 -11.29
C ALA A 179 -14.66 -13.87 -11.19
N PRO A 180 -13.85 -13.11 -11.92
CA PRO A 180 -12.41 -13.13 -11.71
C PRO A 180 -12.05 -12.52 -10.33
N VAL A 181 -11.00 -13.07 -9.73
CA VAL A 181 -10.38 -12.51 -8.52
C VAL A 181 -8.96 -12.10 -8.88
N THR A 182 -8.55 -10.90 -8.48
CA THR A 182 -7.17 -10.44 -8.62
C THR A 182 -6.55 -10.19 -7.25
N PHE A 183 -5.26 -10.42 -7.14
CA PHE A 183 -4.51 -10.12 -5.93
C PHE A 183 -3.18 -9.46 -6.26
N THR A 184 -2.72 -8.57 -5.37
CA THR A 184 -1.41 -7.93 -5.51
C THR A 184 -0.31 -8.94 -5.20
N ALA A 185 0.37 -9.42 -6.24
CA ALA A 185 1.52 -10.31 -6.13
C ALA A 185 2.81 -9.50 -6.05
N LEU A 186 3.64 -9.79 -5.05
CA LEU A 186 4.87 -9.06 -4.79
C LEU A 186 6.01 -10.02 -4.51
N GLU A 187 7.18 -9.78 -5.11
CA GLU A 187 8.43 -10.31 -4.60
C GLU A 187 8.85 -9.48 -3.39
N SER A 188 9.15 -10.12 -2.27
CA SER A 188 9.47 -9.40 -1.04
C SER A 188 10.35 -10.24 -0.12
N PRO A 189 11.39 -9.65 0.47
CA PRO A 189 12.21 -10.33 1.47
C PRO A 189 11.46 -10.52 2.81
N ILE A 190 10.34 -9.82 3.00
CA ILE A 190 9.55 -9.84 4.25
C ILE A 190 8.29 -10.70 4.16
N LYS A 191 7.81 -11.06 2.97
CA LYS A 191 6.65 -11.93 2.81
C LYS A 191 6.99 -13.38 3.11
N GLN A 192 6.14 -14.05 3.89
CA GLN A 192 6.31 -15.46 4.24
C GLN A 192 6.11 -16.39 3.03
N LEU A 193 5.25 -15.99 2.07
CA LEU A 193 5.03 -16.73 0.85
C LEU A 193 5.82 -16.10 -0.30
N PRO A 194 6.89 -16.74 -0.80
CA PRO A 194 7.67 -16.24 -1.93
C PRO A 194 6.81 -16.05 -3.18
N PHE A 195 7.21 -15.15 -4.07
CA PHE A 195 6.49 -14.86 -5.32
C PHE A 195 6.13 -16.12 -6.14
N THR A 196 7.08 -17.05 -6.29
CA THR A 196 6.83 -18.32 -6.97
C THR A 196 5.79 -19.18 -6.27
N GLY A 197 5.74 -19.14 -4.93
CA GLY A 197 4.72 -19.82 -4.13
C GLY A 197 3.34 -19.20 -4.29
N GLN A 198 3.27 -17.86 -4.40
CA GLN A 198 2.02 -17.14 -4.68
C GLN A 198 1.43 -17.58 -6.03
N LEU A 199 2.25 -17.61 -7.08
CA LEU A 199 1.81 -18.07 -8.39
C LEU A 199 1.41 -19.55 -8.39
N GLN A 200 2.12 -20.41 -7.66
CA GLN A 200 1.77 -21.82 -7.58
C GLN A 200 0.42 -22.02 -6.86
N ALA A 201 0.19 -21.37 -5.74
CA ALA A 201 -1.08 -21.45 -5.00
C ALA A 201 -2.27 -20.97 -5.87
N MET A 202 -2.08 -19.89 -6.63
CA MET A 202 -3.05 -19.39 -7.58
C MET A 202 -3.35 -20.43 -8.68
N ARG A 203 -2.31 -21.01 -9.28
CA ARG A 203 -2.46 -22.05 -10.34
C ARG A 203 -3.19 -23.29 -9.84
N ASP A 204 -2.94 -23.70 -8.59
CA ASP A 204 -3.62 -24.83 -7.97
C ASP A 204 -5.12 -24.57 -7.82
N GLN A 205 -5.54 -23.36 -7.49
CA GLN A 205 -6.95 -22.98 -7.45
C GLN A 205 -7.56 -22.89 -8.85
N ASN A 206 -6.82 -22.35 -9.83
CA ASN A 206 -7.27 -22.26 -11.21
C ASN A 206 -7.44 -23.64 -11.85
N ALA A 207 -6.58 -24.58 -11.52
CA ALA A 207 -6.73 -26.00 -11.94
C ALA A 207 -8.01 -26.65 -11.37
N ARG A 208 -8.58 -26.11 -10.29
CA ARG A 208 -9.86 -26.52 -9.69
C ARG A 208 -11.06 -25.72 -10.22
N GLY A 209 -10.86 -24.89 -11.27
CA GLY A 209 -11.91 -24.13 -11.94
C GLY A 209 -12.14 -22.71 -11.39
N ALA A 210 -11.23 -22.18 -10.61
CA ALA A 210 -11.22 -20.76 -10.27
C ALA A 210 -10.65 -19.92 -11.43
N ASN A 211 -10.85 -18.61 -11.37
CA ASN A 211 -10.24 -17.61 -12.24
C ASN A 211 -9.55 -16.55 -11.37
N ILE A 212 -8.35 -16.85 -10.90
CA ILE A 212 -7.53 -15.96 -10.10
C ILE A 212 -6.37 -15.48 -10.94
N VAL A 213 -6.07 -14.18 -10.91
CA VAL A 213 -5.01 -13.55 -11.70
C VAL A 213 -4.12 -12.72 -10.75
N ALA A 214 -2.81 -12.89 -10.86
CA ALA A 214 -1.84 -12.08 -10.12
C ALA A 214 -1.69 -10.70 -10.78
N GLN A 215 -1.75 -9.64 -9.96
CA GLN A 215 -1.51 -8.26 -10.37
C GLN A 215 -0.12 -7.85 -9.90
N ILE A 216 0.75 -7.41 -10.82
CA ILE A 216 2.15 -7.15 -10.54
C ILE A 216 2.52 -5.73 -10.97
N SER A 217 3.14 -4.98 -10.06
CA SER A 217 3.81 -3.73 -10.39
C SER A 217 5.14 -4.01 -11.10
N MET A 218 5.31 -3.45 -12.31
CA MET A 218 6.47 -3.67 -13.17
C MET A 218 7.67 -2.78 -12.80
N ARG A 219 7.89 -2.57 -11.52
CA ARG A 219 8.97 -1.74 -10.95
C ARG A 219 9.32 -2.19 -9.54
N GLY A 220 10.48 -1.80 -9.07
CA GLY A 220 10.77 -1.80 -7.65
C GLY A 220 9.79 -0.87 -6.91
N THR A 221 9.20 -1.37 -5.84
CA THR A 221 8.28 -0.62 -4.99
C THR A 221 8.88 -0.49 -3.60
N GLY A 222 8.90 0.72 -3.06
CA GLY A 222 9.55 0.94 -1.77
C GLY A 222 9.41 2.37 -1.28
N LEU A 223 10.38 2.78 -0.48
CA LEU A 223 10.40 4.05 0.23
C LEU A 223 11.46 4.99 -0.34
N ILE A 224 11.19 6.27 -0.29
CA ILE A 224 12.19 7.32 -0.45
C ILE A 224 12.49 7.87 0.95
N LEU A 225 13.74 7.71 1.36
CA LEU A 225 14.20 8.08 2.69
C LEU A 225 14.97 9.40 2.64
N GLY A 226 14.83 10.25 3.67
CA GLY A 226 15.54 11.52 3.75
C GLY A 226 15.17 12.30 5.01
N TRP A 227 15.99 13.28 5.39
CA TRP A 227 15.75 14.05 6.62
C TRP A 227 14.39 14.76 6.68
N ARG A 228 13.80 15.07 5.53
CA ARG A 228 12.50 15.75 5.43
C ARG A 228 11.39 14.83 4.93
N ALA A 229 11.68 13.54 4.77
CA ALA A 229 10.69 12.52 4.48
C ALA A 229 10.10 11.95 5.77
N THR A 230 8.98 11.25 5.67
CA THR A 230 8.33 10.55 6.80
C THR A 230 9.28 9.55 7.46
N PHE A 231 10.16 8.93 6.67
CA PHE A 231 11.10 7.92 7.15
C PHE A 231 12.55 8.18 6.71
N HIS A 232 13.49 7.77 7.56
CA HIS A 232 14.92 7.68 7.25
C HIS A 232 15.61 6.70 8.20
N PRO A 233 16.87 6.25 7.93
CA PRO A 233 17.56 5.23 8.73
C PRO A 233 17.75 5.55 10.21
N PHE A 234 17.51 6.76 10.64
CA PHE A 234 17.66 7.23 12.02
C PHE A 234 16.33 7.55 12.70
N SER A 235 15.18 7.31 12.05
CA SER A 235 13.85 7.72 12.53
C SER A 235 13.52 7.16 13.92
N GLN A 236 14.07 5.99 14.27
CA GLN A 236 13.79 5.33 15.55
C GLN A 236 14.81 5.65 16.65
N ARG A 237 15.84 6.46 16.36
CA ARG A 237 16.89 6.76 17.33
C ARG A 237 16.45 7.83 18.34
N PRO A 238 16.78 7.66 19.64
CA PRO A 238 16.34 8.59 20.69
C PRO A 238 16.65 10.06 20.41
N SER A 239 17.88 10.37 19.96
CA SER A 239 18.29 11.73 19.62
C SER A 239 17.47 12.34 18.48
N TRP A 240 17.07 11.54 17.47
CA TRP A 240 16.18 12.02 16.43
C TRP A 240 14.78 12.27 16.96
N LYS A 241 14.19 11.32 17.69
CA LYS A 241 12.86 11.46 18.29
C LYS A 241 12.74 12.73 19.15
N ALA A 242 13.81 13.14 19.82
CA ALA A 242 13.83 14.35 20.63
C ALA A 242 13.70 15.65 19.82
N ILE A 243 13.97 15.62 18.51
CA ILE A 243 13.92 16.78 17.62
C ILE A 243 12.91 16.64 16.48
N ALA A 244 12.28 15.49 16.31
CA ALA A 244 11.43 15.18 15.14
C ALA A 244 10.28 16.18 14.96
N ASP A 245 9.68 16.67 16.04
CA ASP A 245 8.57 17.62 16.01
C ASP A 245 9.01 19.09 15.98
N MET A 246 10.33 19.38 15.98
CA MET A 246 10.84 20.74 15.90
C MET A 246 10.69 21.32 14.49
N PRO A 247 10.61 22.66 14.34
CA PRO A 247 10.70 23.30 13.03
C PRO A 247 11.98 22.89 12.28
N TRP A 248 11.90 22.72 10.97
CA TRP A 248 13.03 22.26 10.14
C TRP A 248 14.34 23.05 10.41
N ALA A 249 14.26 24.36 10.57
CA ALA A 249 15.45 25.19 10.83
C ALA A 249 16.20 24.77 12.12
N GLU A 250 15.47 24.35 13.14
CA GLU A 250 16.02 23.88 14.39
C GLU A 250 16.58 22.45 14.27
N GLN A 251 15.84 21.56 13.59
CA GLN A 251 16.34 20.21 13.22
C GLN A 251 17.64 20.32 12.45
N TRP A 252 17.68 21.17 11.42
CA TRP A 252 18.85 21.39 10.58
C TRP A 252 20.06 21.87 11.38
N ALA A 253 19.87 22.82 12.30
CA ALA A 253 20.93 23.29 13.19
C ALA A 253 21.50 22.16 14.08
N ARG A 254 20.64 21.26 14.53
CA ARG A 254 21.06 20.07 15.30
C ARG A 254 21.84 19.07 14.43
N LEU A 255 21.32 18.78 13.23
CA LEU A 255 21.98 17.88 12.29
C LEU A 255 23.38 18.36 11.87
N GLN A 256 23.64 19.67 11.87
CA GLN A 256 24.97 20.24 11.59
C GLN A 256 25.93 20.17 12.78
N ASP A 257 25.45 19.87 13.98
CA ASP A 257 26.28 19.78 15.20
C ASP A 257 27.08 18.44 15.18
N PRO A 258 28.43 18.48 15.22
CA PRO A 258 29.24 17.26 15.23
C PRO A 258 29.01 16.37 16.45
N ASP A 259 28.64 16.94 17.60
CA ASP A 259 28.35 16.18 18.82
C ASP A 259 27.02 15.46 18.71
N PHE A 260 26.02 16.11 18.14
CA PHE A 260 24.73 15.48 17.82
C PHE A 260 24.91 14.33 16.80
N ARG A 261 25.65 14.58 15.71
CA ARG A 261 25.99 13.53 14.73
C ARG A 261 26.64 12.32 15.38
N ARG A 262 27.63 12.54 16.23
CA ARG A 262 28.34 11.45 16.94
C ARG A 262 27.40 10.66 17.83
N THR A 263 26.54 11.33 18.57
CA THR A 263 25.54 10.71 19.45
C THR A 263 24.55 9.89 18.63
N LEU A 264 23.94 10.50 17.62
CA LEU A 264 22.96 9.84 16.77
C LEU A 264 23.52 8.59 16.09
N LEU A 265 24.76 8.65 15.57
CA LEU A 265 25.41 7.50 14.93
C LEU A 265 25.76 6.37 15.91
N ALA A 266 25.97 6.67 17.18
CA ALA A 266 26.25 5.68 18.21
C ALA A 266 25.00 4.99 18.78
N GLU A 267 23.83 5.57 18.58
CA GLU A 267 22.55 5.04 19.06
C GLU A 267 22.05 3.87 18.18
N LYS A 268 21.14 3.10 18.74
CA LYS A 268 20.29 2.14 18.01
C LYS A 268 18.85 2.61 18.09
N GLY A 269 18.07 2.22 17.09
CA GLY A 269 16.65 2.48 17.07
C GLY A 269 15.92 1.83 18.25
N GLU A 270 14.96 2.52 18.83
CA GLU A 270 14.05 1.96 19.81
C GLU A 270 12.93 1.19 19.10
N PRO A 271 12.48 0.06 19.66
CA PRO A 271 11.35 -0.68 19.11
C PRO A 271 10.10 0.21 19.00
N ILE A 272 9.40 0.11 17.87
CA ILE A 272 8.14 0.83 17.66
C ILE A 272 6.92 0.03 18.16
N GLY A 273 7.11 -1.25 18.51
CA GLY A 273 6.06 -2.10 19.10
C GLY A 273 4.85 -2.31 18.19
N SER A 274 5.04 -2.26 16.87
CA SER A 274 3.98 -2.42 15.89
C SER A 274 4.36 -3.43 14.81
N ASP A 275 3.41 -3.79 13.95
CA ASP A 275 3.61 -4.68 12.80
C ASP A 275 4.63 -4.13 11.79
N LEU A 276 4.93 -2.83 11.86
CA LEU A 276 5.94 -2.16 11.04
C LEU A 276 7.38 -2.31 11.59
N GLN A 277 7.57 -3.00 12.71
CA GLN A 277 8.91 -3.15 13.33
C GLN A 277 9.93 -3.71 12.34
N LEU A 278 9.57 -4.71 11.57
CA LEU A 278 10.48 -5.30 10.58
C LEU A 278 10.92 -4.29 9.52
N ILE A 279 10.00 -3.42 9.05
CA ILE A 279 10.34 -2.37 8.08
C ILE A 279 11.26 -1.34 8.72
N ALA A 280 11.01 -0.93 9.96
CA ALA A 280 11.87 -0.02 10.70
C ALA A 280 13.29 -0.59 10.87
N ASP A 281 13.39 -1.86 11.22
CA ASP A 281 14.67 -2.56 11.37
C ASP A 281 15.43 -2.65 10.02
N LEU A 282 14.72 -2.90 8.93
CA LEU A 282 15.29 -2.93 7.58
C LEU A 282 15.76 -1.54 7.13
N MET A 283 15.00 -0.49 7.40
CA MET A 283 15.43 0.89 7.10
C MET A 283 16.72 1.26 7.82
N GLU A 284 16.90 0.80 9.06
CA GLU A 284 18.10 1.08 9.87
C GLU A 284 19.31 0.22 9.49
N SER A 285 19.12 -0.95 8.87
CA SER A 285 20.18 -1.94 8.71
C SER A 285 20.41 -2.45 7.29
N ALA A 286 19.42 -2.42 6.40
CA ALA A 286 19.52 -3.00 5.06
C ALA A 286 20.19 -2.05 4.06
N PHE A 287 21.37 -1.55 4.37
CA PHE A 287 22.12 -0.62 3.51
C PHE A 287 22.59 -1.23 2.18
N SER A 288 22.57 -2.54 2.05
CA SER A 288 22.81 -3.24 0.79
C SER A 288 21.66 -3.10 -0.21
N MET A 289 20.48 -2.69 0.25
CA MET A 289 19.28 -2.43 -0.56
C MET A 289 18.92 -0.94 -0.64
N GLN A 290 19.75 -0.06 -0.15
CA GLN A 290 19.53 1.39 -0.18
C GLN A 290 20.48 2.04 -1.16
N TYR A 291 20.00 3.03 -1.93
CA TYR A 291 20.73 3.64 -3.03
C TYR A 291 20.61 5.15 -3.03
N GLU A 292 21.67 5.85 -3.42
CA GLU A 292 21.66 7.32 -3.59
C GLU A 292 20.75 7.75 -4.73
N MET A 293 19.80 8.65 -4.48
CA MET A 293 19.03 9.31 -5.54
C MET A 293 19.76 10.58 -6.00
N LEU A 294 20.42 10.48 -7.15
CA LEU A 294 21.11 11.58 -7.80
C LEU A 294 20.38 11.97 -9.11
N PRO A 295 20.59 13.17 -9.65
CA PRO A 295 20.07 13.53 -10.97
C PRO A 295 20.45 12.48 -12.03
N GLY A 296 19.46 12.00 -12.79
CA GLY A 296 19.64 10.91 -13.76
C GLY A 296 19.67 9.51 -13.11
N PHE A 297 19.07 9.37 -11.94
CA PHE A 297 19.00 8.12 -11.19
C PHE A 297 18.49 6.96 -12.05
N ASN A 298 19.18 5.83 -11.95
CA ASN A 298 18.73 4.56 -12.54
C ASN A 298 17.81 3.84 -11.53
N TYR A 299 16.58 3.53 -11.93
CA TYR A 299 15.62 2.79 -11.08
C TYR A 299 15.93 1.29 -10.96
N GLU A 300 16.97 0.82 -11.62
CA GLU A 300 17.54 -0.51 -11.48
C GLU A 300 19.05 -0.41 -11.12
N PRO A 301 19.37 0.12 -9.92
CA PRO A 301 20.75 0.24 -9.48
C PRO A 301 21.30 -1.13 -9.10
N GLY A 302 22.48 -1.49 -9.61
CA GLY A 302 23.14 -2.75 -9.23
C GLY A 302 23.61 -2.77 -7.76
N ALA A 303 23.84 -3.96 -7.24
CA ALA A 303 24.26 -4.15 -5.83
C ALA A 303 25.52 -3.34 -5.48
N GLU A 304 26.44 -3.13 -6.45
CA GLU A 304 27.66 -2.35 -6.29
C GLU A 304 27.42 -0.85 -6.06
N GLN A 305 26.21 -0.36 -6.33
CA GLN A 305 25.81 1.03 -6.13
C GLN A 305 25.17 1.27 -4.77
N SER A 306 24.97 0.23 -3.97
CA SER A 306 24.33 0.33 -2.66
C SER A 306 25.11 1.23 -1.69
N ILE A 307 24.39 1.80 -0.71
CA ILE A 307 24.99 2.58 0.39
C ILE A 307 26.09 1.79 1.09
N GLU A 308 25.90 0.49 1.30
CA GLU A 308 26.90 -0.38 1.91
C GLU A 308 28.21 -0.41 1.10
N GLN A 309 28.12 -0.63 -0.21
CA GLN A 309 29.30 -0.68 -1.10
C GLN A 309 29.99 0.70 -1.23
N ARG A 310 29.19 1.78 -1.27
CA ARG A 310 29.71 3.15 -1.27
C ARG A 310 30.47 3.48 0.03
N ALA A 311 29.89 3.10 1.16
CA ALA A 311 30.51 3.28 2.47
C ALA A 311 31.85 2.50 2.56
N GLN A 312 31.87 1.24 2.13
CA GLN A 312 33.08 0.42 2.09
C GLN A 312 34.16 1.06 1.22
N ALA A 313 33.81 1.57 0.03
CA ALA A 313 34.75 2.23 -0.88
C ALA A 313 35.38 3.50 -0.29
N THR A 314 34.67 4.19 0.61
CA THR A 314 35.15 5.42 1.27
C THR A 314 35.75 5.16 2.66
N GLY A 315 35.70 3.94 3.18
CA GLY A 315 36.28 3.55 4.46
C GLY A 315 35.52 4.06 5.68
N VAL A 316 34.20 4.32 5.55
CA VAL A 316 33.32 4.75 6.64
C VAL A 316 32.22 3.70 6.88
N THR A 317 31.48 3.82 7.99
CA THR A 317 30.31 2.96 8.21
C THR A 317 29.14 3.35 7.31
N PRO A 318 28.23 2.42 6.94
CA PRO A 318 27.05 2.74 6.15
C PRO A 318 26.19 3.84 6.77
N GLU A 319 26.03 3.85 8.11
CA GLU A 319 25.29 4.88 8.83
C GLU A 319 25.94 6.26 8.67
N ALA A 320 27.27 6.34 8.80
CA ALA A 320 27.97 7.60 8.61
C ALA A 320 27.86 8.10 7.18
N TYR A 321 27.97 7.17 6.21
CA TYR A 321 27.84 7.49 4.80
C TYR A 321 26.44 8.03 4.43
N VAL A 322 25.38 7.34 4.83
CA VAL A 322 24.01 7.74 4.52
C VAL A 322 23.64 9.05 5.23
N TYR A 323 24.12 9.25 6.46
CA TYR A 323 23.98 10.53 7.16
C TYR A 323 24.56 11.68 6.32
N ASP A 324 25.84 11.57 5.94
CA ASP A 324 26.53 12.62 5.19
C ASP A 324 25.93 12.81 3.77
N PHE A 325 25.43 11.73 3.16
CA PHE A 325 24.73 11.82 1.89
C PHE A 325 23.41 12.62 2.03
N MET A 326 22.59 12.31 3.02
CA MET A 326 21.33 13.03 3.26
C MET A 326 21.54 14.49 3.68
N MET A 327 22.71 14.85 4.23
CA MET A 327 23.07 16.25 4.55
C MET A 327 23.38 17.11 3.33
N ARG A 328 23.53 16.54 2.13
CA ARG A 328 23.85 17.28 0.90
C ARG A 328 22.77 18.32 0.59
N ASP A 329 23.18 19.41 -0.04
CA ASP A 329 22.31 20.47 -0.55
C ASP A 329 21.28 21.00 0.47
N GLY A 330 21.74 21.18 1.72
CA GLY A 330 20.89 21.68 2.79
C GLY A 330 19.91 20.66 3.36
N GLY A 331 20.27 19.37 3.32
CA GLY A 331 19.46 18.27 3.88
C GLY A 331 18.39 17.72 2.91
N THR A 332 18.60 17.89 1.60
CA THR A 332 17.68 17.40 0.57
C THR A 332 18.14 16.08 -0.08
N GLY A 333 19.25 15.50 0.37
CA GLY A 333 19.70 14.20 -0.11
C GLY A 333 18.64 13.12 0.16
N MET A 334 18.28 12.35 -0.87
CA MET A 334 17.28 11.30 -0.80
C MET A 334 17.87 9.94 -1.12
N VAL A 335 17.40 8.92 -0.43
CA VAL A 335 17.81 7.53 -0.59
C VAL A 335 16.63 6.71 -1.10
N TYR A 336 16.83 5.98 -2.17
CA TYR A 336 15.87 5.01 -2.69
C TYR A 336 16.03 3.67 -1.98
N PHE A 337 14.95 3.15 -1.43
CA PHE A 337 14.90 1.86 -0.76
C PHE A 337 13.83 0.98 -1.42
N PRO A 338 14.15 0.21 -2.48
CA PRO A 338 13.22 -0.68 -3.16
C PRO A 338 12.98 -1.95 -2.33
N LEU A 339 12.12 -1.85 -1.35
CA LEU A 339 11.82 -2.93 -0.40
C LEU A 339 11.10 -4.13 -1.07
N LEU A 340 10.27 -3.85 -2.08
CA LEU A 340 9.45 -4.83 -2.78
C LEU A 340 9.83 -4.88 -4.26
N ASN A 341 9.71 -6.05 -4.86
CA ASN A 341 10.04 -6.31 -6.26
C ASN A 341 11.51 -6.02 -6.63
N TYR A 342 12.42 -6.12 -5.65
CA TYR A 342 13.84 -5.84 -5.86
C TYR A 342 14.77 -6.65 -4.93
N ALA A 343 14.35 -7.82 -4.46
CA ALA A 343 15.07 -8.59 -3.45
C ALA A 343 16.47 -9.04 -3.91
N ASN A 344 16.67 -9.22 -5.22
CA ASN A 344 17.95 -9.62 -5.82
C ASN A 344 18.76 -8.46 -6.42
N CYS A 345 18.44 -7.21 -6.08
CA CYS A 345 19.04 -5.99 -6.65
C CYS A 345 18.95 -5.94 -8.19
N ASN A 346 17.89 -6.49 -8.75
CA ASN A 346 17.53 -6.45 -10.17
C ASN A 346 16.02 -6.66 -10.36
N LEU A 347 15.54 -6.51 -11.57
CA LEU A 347 14.15 -6.72 -11.96
C LEU A 347 13.95 -8.00 -12.79
N ASP A 348 14.91 -8.92 -12.80
CA ASP A 348 14.91 -10.12 -13.66
C ASP A 348 13.66 -11.01 -13.46
N PHE A 349 13.12 -11.07 -12.23
CA PHE A 349 11.92 -11.85 -11.94
C PHE A 349 10.69 -11.34 -12.71
N LEU A 350 10.65 -10.05 -13.06
CA LEU A 350 9.56 -9.45 -13.83
C LEU A 350 9.53 -9.92 -15.29
N GLU A 351 10.67 -10.37 -15.86
CA GLU A 351 10.71 -10.86 -17.22
C GLU A 351 9.76 -12.05 -17.40
N GLY A 352 9.79 -13.01 -16.47
CA GLY A 352 8.88 -14.15 -16.49
C GLY A 352 7.42 -13.76 -16.24
N ALA A 353 7.17 -12.76 -15.41
CA ALA A 353 5.82 -12.28 -15.11
C ALA A 353 5.22 -11.49 -16.28
N LEU A 354 6.03 -10.67 -16.97
CA LEU A 354 5.59 -9.81 -18.07
C LEU A 354 4.99 -10.61 -19.25
N PHE A 355 5.49 -11.81 -19.49
CA PHE A 355 5.07 -12.69 -20.59
C PHE A 355 4.20 -13.85 -20.13
N SER A 356 3.77 -13.85 -18.87
CA SER A 356 2.91 -14.91 -18.33
C SER A 356 1.43 -14.57 -18.51
N ASP A 357 0.65 -15.54 -18.97
CA ASP A 357 -0.83 -15.44 -19.02
C ASP A 357 -1.46 -15.43 -17.61
N ASP A 358 -0.69 -15.78 -16.58
CA ASP A 358 -1.14 -15.81 -15.18
C ASP A 358 -1.14 -14.42 -14.52
N CYS A 359 -0.53 -13.44 -15.15
CA CYS A 359 -0.26 -12.14 -14.54
C CYS A 359 -0.86 -10.98 -15.34
N VAL A 360 -1.32 -9.97 -14.62
CA VAL A 360 -1.69 -8.66 -15.16
C VAL A 360 -0.70 -7.63 -14.65
N ASN A 361 -0.15 -6.83 -15.57
CA ASN A 361 0.78 -5.77 -15.19
C ASN A 361 0.02 -4.56 -14.67
N SER A 362 0.36 -4.11 -13.47
CA SER A 362 -0.18 -2.93 -12.83
C SER A 362 0.82 -1.77 -12.92
N LEU A 363 0.30 -0.54 -12.99
CA LEU A 363 1.10 0.69 -12.90
C LEU A 363 1.14 1.27 -11.48
N SER A 364 0.40 0.69 -10.55
CA SER A 364 0.36 1.15 -9.16
C SER A 364 1.64 0.85 -8.40
#